data_5448131707b5204064784c6e42f36ccc
#
_entry.id   5448131707b5204064784c6e42f36ccc
#
_cell.length_a   1.000
_cell.length_b   1.000
_cell.length_c   1.000
_cell.angle_alpha   90.00
_cell.angle_beta   90.00
_cell.angle_gamma   90.00
#
_symmetry.space_group_name_H-M   'P 1'
#
loop_
_entity.id
_entity.type
_entity.pdbx_description
1 polymer ?
#
loop_
_entity_poly.entity_id
_entity_poly.type
_entity_poly.pdbx_seq_one_letter_code
_entity_poly.pdbx_strand_id
1 'polypeptide(L)'
;MHELVKKARSFATEAHRRIDQRRKYTNQPYEVHLKAVASLVASVTDDPHSLAAAWLHDTVEDTSATLEEIEAEFGRAVSDIVSDLTDVSKPGDGNRATRKAIDLAHSAQASDRAKTVKLADLIDNCRDICRHDDRFARVYLSEMAALLAVLQQGDPTLLAKATKTLDSCARRLGIANLGPGVHLEPDYQPGDPERIARHGRALQLFIRTFSAEDVAEPLRSFDHERRAEQVGEIMRDLGLGVAGIRQDGVMTHYIRADDLVSGNCGSVAHRFKQGQVLEGDSSLSDVIHVLTRHDYCFVTVLGGVAGVIGRQDIQKPMVRMWLFGIVTFTEIDLTDRIRARWPEGGWSGLLTPGRLAKAQALHQERATRNQPCDLLDCLQLSDKARIIVTVEEDRLALGFETMGAAKRVIKEFESLRNNLAHAQDIIRYDWPQIARMAQRIDEIVRAL
;
A
#
# COMPACT_ATOMS: atom_id res chain seq x y z
N MET A 1 -11.93 12.42 -26.72
CA MET A 1 -10.94 11.71 -25.88
C MET A 1 -10.62 10.39 -26.56
N HIS A 2 -9.35 10.11 -26.81
CA HIS A 2 -8.88 8.89 -27.49
C HIS A 2 -9.30 7.63 -26.71
N GLU A 3 -9.65 6.52 -27.38
CA GLU A 3 -10.12 5.30 -26.71
C GLU A 3 -9.08 4.74 -25.73
N LEU A 4 -7.79 4.80 -26.07
CA LEU A 4 -6.68 4.40 -25.21
C LEU A 4 -6.71 5.17 -23.88
N VAL A 5 -6.96 6.48 -23.93
CA VAL A 5 -7.01 7.35 -22.72
C VAL A 5 -8.24 7.06 -21.87
N LYS A 6 -9.39 6.75 -22.50
CA LYS A 6 -10.59 6.34 -21.75
C LYS A 6 -10.35 5.01 -21.02
N LYS A 7 -9.72 4.05 -21.71
CA LYS A 7 -9.37 2.75 -21.13
C LYS A 7 -8.39 2.90 -19.96
N ALA A 8 -7.33 3.72 -20.14
CA ALA A 8 -6.36 3.99 -19.08
C ALA A 8 -7.00 4.63 -17.84
N ARG A 9 -7.86 5.63 -18.06
CA ARG A 9 -8.64 6.24 -16.98
C ARG A 9 -9.46 5.20 -16.22
N SER A 10 -10.25 4.37 -16.92
CA SER A 10 -11.11 3.38 -16.27
C SER A 10 -10.29 2.35 -15.50
N PHE A 11 -9.18 1.90 -16.08
CA PHE A 11 -8.28 0.93 -15.46
C PHE A 11 -7.67 1.49 -14.16
N ALA A 12 -7.04 2.67 -14.22
CA ALA A 12 -6.42 3.30 -13.07
C ALA A 12 -7.44 3.62 -11.97
N THR A 13 -8.58 4.22 -12.33
CA THR A 13 -9.64 4.52 -11.37
C THR A 13 -10.13 3.26 -10.64
N GLU A 14 -10.33 2.16 -11.37
CA GLU A 14 -10.79 0.90 -10.77
C GLU A 14 -9.69 0.27 -9.89
N ALA A 15 -8.41 0.30 -10.32
CA ALA A 15 -7.30 -0.24 -9.55
C ALA A 15 -7.18 0.43 -8.17
N HIS A 16 -7.15 1.77 -8.14
CA HIS A 16 -7.08 2.54 -6.89
C HIS A 16 -8.37 2.46 -6.06
N ARG A 17 -9.56 2.35 -6.71
CA ARG A 17 -10.83 2.18 -6.01
C ARG A 17 -10.92 0.84 -5.26
N ARG A 18 -10.36 -0.22 -5.82
CA ARG A 18 -10.37 -1.56 -5.20
C ARG A 18 -9.69 -1.59 -3.84
N ILE A 19 -8.66 -0.78 -3.64
CA ILE A 19 -7.96 -0.63 -2.38
C ILE A 19 -8.47 0.56 -1.55
N ASP A 20 -9.55 1.24 -1.98
CA ASP A 20 -10.10 2.48 -1.41
C ASP A 20 -9.02 3.52 -1.14
N GLN A 21 -8.08 3.66 -2.10
CA GLN A 21 -7.01 4.66 -1.96
C GLN A 21 -7.59 6.06 -2.03
N ARG A 22 -7.11 6.91 -1.14
CA ARG A 22 -7.56 8.29 -1.00
C ARG A 22 -6.39 9.25 -0.91
N ARG A 23 -6.61 10.47 -1.35
CA ARG A 23 -5.63 11.54 -1.15
C ARG A 23 -5.39 11.76 0.34
N LYS A 24 -4.12 11.85 0.70
CA LYS A 24 -3.63 11.92 2.07
C LYS A 24 -4.28 13.09 2.84
N TYR A 25 -4.33 14.29 2.26
CA TYR A 25 -4.75 15.51 2.94
C TYR A 25 -6.24 15.82 2.83
N THR A 26 -6.84 15.55 1.68
CA THR A 26 -8.25 15.93 1.42
C THR A 26 -9.21 14.78 1.64
N ASN A 27 -8.70 13.54 1.78
CA ASN A 27 -9.49 12.32 1.86
C ASN A 27 -10.42 12.09 0.66
N GLN A 28 -10.17 12.77 -0.46
CA GLN A 28 -10.89 12.54 -1.71
C GLN A 28 -10.43 11.23 -2.36
N PRO A 29 -11.26 10.60 -3.23
CA PRO A 29 -10.81 9.45 -4.03
C PRO A 29 -9.53 9.79 -4.80
N TYR A 30 -8.61 8.82 -4.92
CA TYR A 30 -7.32 9.04 -5.57
C TYR A 30 -7.44 9.46 -7.05
N GLU A 31 -8.55 9.09 -7.72
CA GLU A 31 -8.89 9.56 -9.07
C GLU A 31 -8.78 11.09 -9.23
N VAL A 32 -8.99 11.85 -8.17
CA VAL A 32 -8.87 13.33 -8.22
C VAL A 32 -7.45 13.74 -8.58
N HIS A 33 -6.43 13.08 -8.02
CA HIS A 33 -5.03 13.28 -8.36
C HIS A 33 -4.73 12.85 -9.80
N LEU A 34 -5.08 11.63 -10.17
CA LEU A 34 -4.85 11.10 -11.52
C LEU A 34 -5.45 12.03 -12.58
N LYS A 35 -6.67 12.52 -12.35
CA LYS A 35 -7.34 13.48 -13.23
C LYS A 35 -6.61 14.81 -13.29
N ALA A 36 -6.10 15.32 -12.18
CA ALA A 36 -5.36 16.58 -12.14
C ALA A 36 -4.07 16.48 -12.94
N VAL A 37 -3.30 15.39 -12.78
CA VAL A 37 -2.08 15.11 -13.53
C VAL A 37 -2.39 14.96 -15.03
N ALA A 38 -3.37 14.14 -15.38
CA ALA A 38 -3.77 13.95 -16.79
C ALA A 38 -4.25 15.27 -17.43
N SER A 39 -4.93 16.14 -16.70
CA SER A 39 -5.37 17.46 -17.18
C SER A 39 -4.20 18.41 -17.40
N LEU A 40 -3.17 18.37 -16.55
CA LEU A 40 -1.95 19.15 -16.74
C LEU A 40 -1.18 18.68 -17.97
N VAL A 41 -1.03 17.38 -18.18
CA VAL A 41 -0.40 16.82 -19.38
C VAL A 41 -1.20 17.18 -20.63
N ALA A 42 -2.53 17.06 -20.60
CA ALA A 42 -3.41 17.43 -21.71
C ALA A 42 -3.35 18.94 -22.08
N SER A 43 -2.87 19.79 -21.18
CA SER A 43 -2.68 21.22 -21.48
C SER A 43 -1.48 21.52 -22.39
N VAL A 44 -0.59 20.53 -22.60
CA VAL A 44 0.67 20.70 -23.35
C VAL A 44 0.88 19.67 -24.45
N THR A 45 0.13 18.57 -24.48
CA THR A 45 0.25 17.55 -25.53
C THR A 45 -1.07 16.83 -25.80
N ASP A 46 -1.27 16.42 -27.06
CA ASP A 46 -2.39 15.57 -27.51
C ASP A 46 -1.96 14.09 -27.65
N ASP A 47 -0.70 13.76 -27.35
CA ASP A 47 -0.18 12.40 -27.49
C ASP A 47 -0.95 11.42 -26.60
N PRO A 48 -1.67 10.44 -27.20
CA PRO A 48 -2.51 9.53 -26.43
C PRO A 48 -1.72 8.61 -25.48
N HIS A 49 -0.43 8.33 -25.76
CA HIS A 49 0.42 7.51 -24.91
C HIS A 49 0.83 8.27 -23.64
N SER A 50 1.24 9.52 -23.76
CA SER A 50 1.54 10.40 -22.62
C SER A 50 0.30 10.63 -21.74
N LEU A 51 -0.87 10.84 -22.37
CA LEU A 51 -2.13 11.01 -21.65
C LEU A 51 -2.59 9.73 -20.95
N ALA A 52 -2.39 8.57 -21.57
CA ALA A 52 -2.67 7.29 -20.93
C ALA A 52 -1.72 7.03 -19.73
N ALA A 53 -0.42 7.28 -19.92
CA ALA A 53 0.58 7.16 -18.87
C ALA A 53 0.30 8.12 -17.70
N ALA A 54 -0.20 9.32 -17.96
CA ALA A 54 -0.60 10.26 -16.91
C ALA A 54 -1.77 9.75 -16.03
N TRP A 55 -2.67 8.93 -16.57
CA TRP A 55 -3.67 8.23 -15.78
C TRP A 55 -3.10 7.03 -15.01
N LEU A 56 -2.06 6.39 -15.51
CA LEU A 56 -1.52 5.13 -15.01
C LEU A 56 -0.28 5.30 -14.13
N HIS A 57 0.28 6.51 -13.97
CA HIS A 57 1.61 6.74 -13.42
C HIS A 57 1.85 6.14 -12.03
N ASP A 58 0.86 6.19 -11.15
CA ASP A 58 0.94 5.63 -9.79
C ASP A 58 0.34 4.22 -9.68
N THR A 59 -0.20 3.67 -10.78
CA THR A 59 -0.96 2.42 -10.71
C THR A 59 -0.08 1.23 -10.37
N VAL A 60 1.15 1.19 -10.87
CA VAL A 60 2.11 0.12 -10.58
C VAL A 60 2.71 0.25 -9.19
N GLU A 61 2.95 1.47 -8.72
CA GLU A 61 3.51 1.72 -7.38
C GLU A 61 2.49 1.42 -6.27
N ASP A 62 1.26 1.85 -6.47
CA ASP A 62 0.27 1.93 -5.40
C ASP A 62 -0.74 0.78 -5.40
N THR A 63 -0.78 -0.04 -6.46
CA THR A 63 -1.77 -1.12 -6.58
C THR A 63 -1.09 -2.45 -6.93
N SER A 64 -1.87 -3.51 -7.08
CA SER A 64 -1.37 -4.82 -7.53
C SER A 64 -1.15 -4.91 -9.04
N ALA A 65 -1.26 -3.80 -9.78
CA ALA A 65 -1.01 -3.81 -11.22
C ALA A 65 0.50 -3.93 -11.51
N THR A 66 0.85 -4.65 -12.58
CA THR A 66 2.24 -4.81 -13.00
C THR A 66 2.50 -4.14 -14.33
N LEU A 67 3.78 -3.88 -14.64
CA LEU A 67 4.17 -3.31 -15.93
C LEU A 67 3.77 -4.20 -17.09
N GLU A 68 3.79 -5.52 -16.91
CA GLU A 68 3.39 -6.48 -17.93
C GLU A 68 1.89 -6.42 -18.21
N GLU A 69 1.07 -6.19 -17.18
CA GLU A 69 -0.35 -5.95 -17.39
C GLU A 69 -0.59 -4.63 -18.11
N ILE A 70 0.16 -3.58 -17.77
CA ILE A 70 0.11 -2.31 -18.49
C ILE A 70 0.51 -2.51 -19.96
N GLU A 71 1.58 -3.27 -20.23
CA GLU A 71 2.00 -3.58 -21.61
C GLU A 71 0.94 -4.37 -22.37
N ALA A 72 0.37 -5.40 -21.77
CA ALA A 72 -0.67 -6.22 -22.40
C ALA A 72 -1.95 -5.45 -22.71
N GLU A 73 -2.33 -4.50 -21.85
CA GLU A 73 -3.58 -3.74 -21.98
C GLU A 73 -3.42 -2.47 -22.82
N PHE A 74 -2.27 -1.80 -22.77
CA PHE A 74 -2.06 -0.47 -23.34
C PHE A 74 -0.93 -0.41 -24.36
N GLY A 75 -0.18 -1.50 -24.51
CA GLY A 75 0.95 -1.59 -25.42
C GLY A 75 2.25 -1.03 -24.85
N ARG A 76 3.37 -1.45 -25.45
CA ARG A 76 4.72 -1.18 -24.98
C ARG A 76 5.01 0.31 -24.81
N ALA A 77 4.53 1.16 -25.73
CA ALA A 77 4.80 2.60 -25.66
C ALA A 77 4.23 3.27 -24.38
N VAL A 78 3.12 2.78 -23.84
CA VAL A 78 2.56 3.26 -22.56
C VAL A 78 3.30 2.61 -21.40
N SER A 79 3.59 1.32 -21.45
CA SER A 79 4.31 0.59 -20.42
C SER A 79 5.71 1.16 -20.20
N ASP A 80 6.45 1.49 -21.26
CA ASP A 80 7.77 2.12 -21.15
C ASP A 80 7.70 3.47 -20.40
N ILE A 81 6.70 4.30 -20.70
CA ILE A 81 6.52 5.58 -19.99
C ILE A 81 6.16 5.35 -18.51
N VAL A 82 5.27 4.40 -18.21
CA VAL A 82 4.90 4.07 -16.83
C VAL A 82 6.09 3.49 -16.06
N SER A 83 6.91 2.66 -16.71
CA SER A 83 8.15 2.14 -16.13
C SER A 83 9.13 3.24 -15.76
N ASP A 84 9.31 4.24 -16.65
CA ASP A 84 10.14 5.42 -16.38
C ASP A 84 9.64 6.27 -15.20
N LEU A 85 8.33 6.20 -14.90
CA LEU A 85 7.68 6.96 -13.83
C LEU A 85 7.70 6.23 -12.49
N THR A 86 7.79 4.91 -12.50
CA THR A 86 7.73 4.04 -11.32
C THR A 86 9.05 4.08 -10.55
N ASP A 87 8.99 4.35 -9.24
CA ASP A 87 10.16 4.34 -8.36
C ASP A 87 10.81 2.93 -8.38
N VAL A 88 12.13 2.87 -8.58
CA VAL A 88 12.89 1.61 -8.67
C VAL A 88 13.56 1.22 -7.36
N SER A 89 13.65 2.16 -6.41
CA SER A 89 14.24 1.90 -5.11
C SER A 89 13.36 0.96 -4.27
N LYS A 90 14.02 0.10 -3.49
CA LYS A 90 13.37 -0.87 -2.60
C LYS A 90 13.65 -0.53 -1.14
N PRO A 91 12.82 -0.97 -0.21
CA PRO A 91 13.04 -0.76 1.23
C PRO A 91 14.43 -1.19 1.73
N GLY A 92 15.02 -2.23 1.10
CA GLY A 92 16.36 -2.73 1.41
C GLY A 92 17.53 -1.86 0.94
N ASP A 93 17.28 -0.88 0.07
CA ASP A 93 18.35 -0.06 -0.55
C ASP A 93 18.87 1.05 0.39
N GLY A 94 18.28 1.19 1.58
CA GLY A 94 18.75 2.13 2.60
C GLY A 94 17.68 3.09 3.11
N ASN A 95 18.14 4.18 3.73
CA ASN A 95 17.24 5.22 4.26
C ASN A 95 16.56 6.03 3.13
N ARG A 96 15.61 6.92 3.51
CA ARG A 96 14.86 7.73 2.54
C ARG A 96 15.77 8.50 1.57
N ALA A 97 16.86 9.11 2.08
CA ALA A 97 17.77 9.91 1.25
C ALA A 97 18.45 9.03 0.19
N THR A 98 18.94 7.85 0.57
CA THR A 98 19.54 6.88 -0.36
C THR A 98 18.56 6.44 -1.42
N ARG A 99 17.33 6.06 -1.03
CA ARG A 99 16.29 5.65 -1.98
C ARG A 99 15.92 6.78 -2.94
N LYS A 100 15.71 8.00 -2.44
CA LYS A 100 15.42 9.14 -3.31
C LYS A 100 16.58 9.52 -4.24
N ALA A 101 17.83 9.22 -3.87
CA ALA A 101 18.96 9.36 -4.79
C ALA A 101 18.92 8.31 -5.91
N ILE A 102 18.52 7.07 -5.62
CA ILE A 102 18.33 6.01 -6.63
C ILE A 102 17.19 6.40 -7.59
N ASP A 103 16.03 6.81 -7.07
CA ASP A 103 14.88 7.23 -7.88
C ASP A 103 15.17 8.48 -8.70
N LEU A 104 15.98 9.41 -8.17
CA LEU A 104 16.44 10.59 -8.90
C LEU A 104 17.33 10.20 -10.08
N ALA A 105 18.26 9.25 -9.89
CA ALA A 105 19.11 8.74 -10.96
C ALA A 105 18.29 8.01 -12.04
N HIS A 106 17.25 7.28 -11.67
CA HIS A 106 16.30 6.66 -12.58
C HIS A 106 15.53 7.72 -13.37
N SER A 107 14.93 8.71 -12.70
CA SER A 107 14.20 9.82 -13.33
C SER A 107 15.07 10.64 -14.29
N ALA A 108 16.37 10.76 -14.04
CA ALA A 108 17.32 11.44 -14.93
C ALA A 108 17.41 10.78 -16.30
N GLN A 109 17.27 9.44 -16.35
CA GLN A 109 17.35 8.63 -17.57
C GLN A 109 15.99 8.43 -18.26
N ALA A 110 14.90 8.87 -17.63
CA ALA A 110 13.55 8.73 -18.15
C ALA A 110 13.35 9.47 -19.48
N SER A 111 12.43 8.97 -20.30
CA SER A 111 12.05 9.60 -21.57
C SER A 111 11.45 11.00 -21.39
N ASP A 112 11.53 11.85 -22.42
CA ASP A 112 10.95 13.20 -22.38
C ASP A 112 9.44 13.18 -22.08
N ARG A 113 8.74 12.13 -22.54
CA ARG A 113 7.33 11.88 -22.25
C ARG A 113 7.09 11.61 -20.77
N ALA A 114 7.88 10.73 -20.17
CA ALA A 114 7.81 10.42 -18.75
C ALA A 114 8.16 11.64 -17.89
N LYS A 115 9.23 12.39 -18.27
CA LYS A 115 9.60 13.65 -17.62
C LYS A 115 8.47 14.66 -17.65
N THR A 116 7.73 14.76 -18.76
CA THR A 116 6.57 15.63 -18.89
C THR A 116 5.44 15.23 -17.92
N VAL A 117 5.15 13.95 -17.81
CA VAL A 117 4.16 13.43 -16.83
C VAL A 117 4.62 13.68 -15.41
N LYS A 118 5.90 13.40 -15.10
CA LYS A 118 6.48 13.63 -13.75
C LYS A 118 6.41 15.10 -13.32
N LEU A 119 6.61 16.05 -14.25
CA LEU A 119 6.43 17.47 -13.97
C LEU A 119 4.98 17.80 -13.57
N ALA A 120 3.98 17.18 -14.21
CA ALA A 120 2.57 17.37 -13.88
C ALA A 120 2.23 16.80 -12.49
N ASP A 121 2.76 15.61 -12.18
CA ASP A 121 2.65 14.98 -10.87
C ASP A 121 3.24 15.89 -9.76
N LEU A 122 4.47 16.36 -9.93
CA LEU A 122 5.13 17.27 -9.00
C LEU A 122 4.33 18.55 -8.75
N ILE A 123 3.68 19.11 -9.77
CA ILE A 123 2.86 20.31 -9.63
C ILE A 123 1.65 20.04 -8.73
N ASP A 124 0.94 18.93 -8.93
CA ASP A 124 -0.27 18.62 -8.16
C ASP A 124 0.10 18.27 -6.72
N ASN A 125 1.10 17.42 -6.52
CA ASN A 125 1.59 17.03 -5.20
C ASN A 125 2.13 18.22 -4.42
N CYS A 126 2.97 19.07 -5.03
CA CYS A 126 3.49 20.26 -4.37
C CYS A 126 2.38 21.19 -3.86
N ARG A 127 1.34 21.40 -4.66
CA ARG A 127 0.20 22.25 -4.26
C ARG A 127 -0.57 21.68 -3.09
N ASP A 128 -0.80 20.38 -3.10
CA ASP A 128 -1.53 19.69 -2.04
C ASP A 128 -0.73 19.67 -0.73
N ILE A 129 0.52 19.24 -0.80
CA ILE A 129 1.44 19.19 0.34
C ILE A 129 1.62 20.58 0.95
N CYS A 130 1.97 21.57 0.13
CA CYS A 130 2.18 22.92 0.64
C CYS A 130 0.94 23.57 1.23
N ARG A 131 -0.26 23.16 0.85
CA ARG A 131 -1.50 23.67 1.44
C ARG A 131 -1.79 23.10 2.82
N HIS A 132 -1.37 21.85 3.07
CA HIS A 132 -1.89 21.09 4.19
C HIS A 132 -0.81 20.65 5.20
N ASP A 133 0.50 20.67 4.83
CA ASP A 133 1.57 20.15 5.66
C ASP A 133 2.86 20.97 5.48
N ASP A 134 2.95 22.07 6.21
CA ASP A 134 4.11 22.97 6.14
C ASP A 134 5.43 22.30 6.55
N ARG A 135 5.37 21.31 7.43
CA ARG A 135 6.55 20.58 7.90
C ARG A 135 7.10 19.66 6.82
N PHE A 136 6.26 18.81 6.27
CA PHE A 136 6.66 17.90 5.20
C PHE A 136 6.97 18.65 3.91
N ALA A 137 6.28 19.76 3.65
CA ALA A 137 6.55 20.63 2.50
C ALA A 137 8.02 21.07 2.44
N ARG A 138 8.66 21.36 3.58
CA ARG A 138 10.10 21.75 3.63
C ARG A 138 11.00 20.65 3.07
N VAL A 139 10.75 19.40 3.40
CA VAL A 139 11.49 18.25 2.88
C VAL A 139 11.16 18.04 1.41
N TYR A 140 9.87 18.03 1.08
CA TYR A 140 9.38 17.78 -0.29
C TYR A 140 9.90 18.81 -1.29
N LEU A 141 9.98 20.09 -0.93
CA LEU A 141 10.49 21.14 -1.83
C LEU A 141 11.98 20.96 -2.16
N SER A 142 12.79 20.44 -1.25
CA SER A 142 14.19 20.07 -1.53
C SER A 142 14.27 18.91 -2.52
N GLU A 143 13.45 17.87 -2.33
CA GLU A 143 13.36 16.71 -3.23
C GLU A 143 12.86 17.14 -4.62
N MET A 144 11.84 17.99 -4.67
CA MET A 144 11.30 18.55 -5.91
C MET A 144 12.34 19.40 -6.64
N ALA A 145 13.13 20.22 -5.95
CA ALA A 145 14.20 21.01 -6.56
C ALA A 145 15.25 20.12 -7.24
N ALA A 146 15.64 19.00 -6.59
CA ALA A 146 16.57 18.03 -7.16
C ALA A 146 15.96 17.34 -8.42
N LEU A 147 14.69 16.97 -8.37
CA LEU A 147 13.98 16.37 -9.52
C LEU A 147 13.89 17.36 -10.69
N LEU A 148 13.55 18.63 -10.46
CA LEU A 148 13.48 19.63 -11.51
C LEU A 148 14.82 19.81 -12.24
N ALA A 149 15.95 19.60 -11.57
CA ALA A 149 17.27 19.67 -12.18
C ALA A 149 17.50 18.58 -13.23
N VAL A 150 16.89 17.40 -13.07
CA VAL A 150 17.03 16.25 -14.02
C VAL A 150 15.88 16.12 -14.99
N LEU A 151 14.76 16.86 -14.79
CA LEU A 151 13.57 16.80 -15.66
C LEU A 151 13.56 17.88 -16.77
N GLN A 152 14.72 18.44 -17.10
CA GLN A 152 14.85 19.57 -18.07
C GLN A 152 14.37 19.26 -19.48
N GLN A 153 14.36 17.96 -19.88
CA GLN A 153 13.90 17.52 -21.20
C GLN A 153 12.38 17.32 -21.27
N GLY A 154 11.66 17.42 -20.17
CA GLY A 154 10.21 17.45 -20.15
C GLY A 154 9.65 18.72 -20.79
N ASP A 155 8.32 18.79 -20.91
CA ASP A 155 7.67 19.96 -21.52
C ASP A 155 8.06 21.28 -20.82
N PRO A 156 8.54 22.30 -21.58
CA PRO A 156 9.05 23.54 -20.99
C PRO A 156 7.97 24.36 -20.29
N THR A 157 6.70 24.26 -20.69
CA THR A 157 5.58 24.96 -20.05
C THR A 157 5.29 24.37 -18.67
N LEU A 158 5.28 23.02 -18.57
CA LEU A 158 5.12 22.33 -17.30
C LEU A 158 6.35 22.52 -16.40
N LEU A 159 7.56 22.51 -16.96
CA LEU A 159 8.78 22.78 -16.20
C LEU A 159 8.74 24.19 -15.58
N ALA A 160 8.41 25.22 -16.36
CA ALA A 160 8.26 26.58 -15.86
C ALA A 160 7.16 26.68 -14.79
N LYS A 161 6.04 25.97 -14.98
CA LYS A 161 4.94 25.92 -14.01
C LYS A 161 5.33 25.20 -12.72
N ALA A 162 6.06 24.10 -12.81
CA ALA A 162 6.58 23.35 -11.66
C ALA A 162 7.58 24.21 -10.86
N THR A 163 8.53 24.87 -11.52
CA THR A 163 9.46 25.81 -10.91
C THR A 163 8.73 26.96 -10.22
N LYS A 164 7.76 27.57 -10.88
CA LYS A 164 6.94 28.63 -10.28
C LYS A 164 6.15 28.15 -9.05
N THR A 165 5.67 26.92 -9.09
CA THR A 165 4.95 26.30 -7.96
C THR A 165 5.89 26.08 -6.79
N LEU A 166 7.07 25.53 -7.04
CA LEU A 166 8.15 25.37 -6.06
C LEU A 166 8.52 26.72 -5.39
N ASP A 167 8.81 27.75 -6.19
CA ASP A 167 9.19 29.08 -5.72
C ASP A 167 8.10 29.76 -4.89
N SER A 168 6.85 29.57 -5.30
CA SER A 168 5.71 30.13 -4.57
C SER A 168 5.54 29.49 -3.20
N CYS A 169 5.69 28.16 -3.15
CA CYS A 169 5.63 27.39 -1.90
C CYS A 169 6.81 27.73 -0.98
N ALA A 170 8.03 27.79 -1.52
CA ALA A 170 9.23 28.16 -0.76
C ALA A 170 9.11 29.55 -0.13
N ARG A 171 8.64 30.54 -0.91
CA ARG A 171 8.39 31.91 -0.40
C ARG A 171 7.35 31.93 0.70
N ARG A 172 6.25 31.19 0.56
CA ARG A 172 5.21 31.07 1.59
C ARG A 172 5.77 30.52 2.91
N LEU A 173 6.68 29.55 2.82
CA LEU A 173 7.30 28.90 3.98
C LEU A 173 8.56 29.60 4.51
N GLY A 174 8.95 30.73 3.91
CA GLY A 174 10.15 31.48 4.30
C GLY A 174 11.46 30.72 4.04
N ILE A 175 11.50 29.85 3.04
CA ILE A 175 12.70 29.08 2.68
C ILE A 175 13.54 29.90 1.71
N ALA A 176 14.72 30.34 2.15
CA ALA A 176 15.62 31.18 1.34
C ALA A 176 16.53 30.38 0.39
N ASN A 177 16.83 29.13 0.70
CA ASN A 177 17.69 28.25 -0.12
C ASN A 177 17.12 26.84 -0.20
N LEU A 178 16.85 26.36 -1.42
CA LEU A 178 16.43 25.01 -1.75
C LEU A 178 17.62 24.14 -2.22
N GLY A 179 18.80 24.36 -1.64
CA GLY A 179 19.92 23.46 -1.88
C GLY A 179 19.67 22.05 -1.35
N PRO A 180 20.49 21.02 -1.72
CA PRO A 180 20.41 19.69 -1.16
C PRO A 180 20.44 19.80 0.37
N GLY A 181 19.27 19.66 0.97
CA GLY A 181 19.03 20.01 2.35
C GLY A 181 19.88 19.17 3.27
N VAL A 182 20.55 19.81 4.19
CA VAL A 182 20.85 19.18 5.48
C VAL A 182 19.47 18.79 6.02
N HIS A 183 19.18 17.49 6.09
CA HIS A 183 18.01 16.99 6.79
C HIS A 183 18.20 17.42 8.26
N LEU A 184 17.55 18.52 8.64
CA LEU A 184 17.36 18.83 10.05
C LEU A 184 16.43 17.75 10.57
N GLU A 185 17.01 16.79 11.28
CA GLU A 185 16.23 15.90 12.10
C GLU A 185 15.35 16.76 12.99
N PRO A 186 14.05 16.53 13.07
CA PRO A 186 13.22 17.28 14.00
C PRO A 186 13.74 17.04 15.40
N ASP A 187 13.82 18.10 16.20
CA ASP A 187 14.23 18.14 17.62
C ASP A 187 13.20 17.39 18.52
N TYR A 188 12.60 16.34 17.98
CA TYR A 188 11.63 15.48 18.64
C TYR A 188 12.32 14.18 19.04
N GLN A 189 12.51 14.02 20.33
CA GLN A 189 12.89 12.75 20.96
C GLN A 189 11.65 12.11 21.59
N PRO A 190 10.89 11.30 20.86
CA PRO A 190 9.85 10.46 21.46
C PRO A 190 10.54 9.22 22.03
N GLY A 191 10.61 9.09 23.34
CA GLY A 191 10.99 7.88 24.07
C GLY A 191 12.29 7.22 23.60
N ASP A 192 12.87 6.38 24.41
CA ASP A 192 14.15 5.70 24.13
C ASP A 192 14.25 5.25 22.65
N PRO A 193 15.06 5.93 21.79
CA PRO A 193 15.15 5.64 20.36
C PRO A 193 15.55 4.19 20.06
N GLU A 194 16.34 3.57 20.96
CA GLU A 194 16.74 2.18 20.82
C GLU A 194 15.58 1.20 21.04
N ARG A 195 14.62 1.57 21.88
CA ARG A 195 13.45 0.73 22.15
C ARG A 195 12.47 0.78 20.97
N ILE A 196 12.22 1.95 20.42
CA ILE A 196 11.37 2.13 19.22
C ILE A 196 12.01 1.43 18.03
N ALA A 197 13.32 1.59 17.83
CA ALA A 197 14.06 0.90 16.78
C ALA A 197 14.09 -0.64 16.97
N ARG A 198 14.08 -1.14 18.20
CA ARG A 198 13.94 -2.58 18.49
C ARG A 198 12.57 -3.11 18.12
N HIS A 199 11.48 -2.38 18.43
CA HIS A 199 10.12 -2.78 18.06
C HIS A 199 9.92 -2.72 16.54
N GLY A 200 10.44 -1.69 15.85
CA GLY A 200 10.44 -1.63 14.40
C GLY A 200 11.12 -2.83 13.74
N ARG A 201 12.32 -3.20 14.20
CA ARG A 201 13.03 -4.40 13.73
C ARG A 201 12.25 -5.69 14.02
N ALA A 202 11.65 -5.81 15.22
CA ALA A 202 10.84 -6.97 15.57
C ALA A 202 9.60 -7.09 14.69
N LEU A 203 8.94 -5.99 14.38
CA LEU A 203 7.81 -5.95 13.45
C LEU A 203 8.24 -6.34 12.03
N GLN A 204 9.37 -5.81 11.53
CA GLN A 204 9.91 -6.20 10.21
C GLN A 204 10.21 -7.70 10.14
N LEU A 205 10.85 -8.27 11.16
CA LEU A 205 11.11 -9.71 11.24
C LEU A 205 9.80 -10.49 11.27
N PHE A 206 8.83 -10.06 12.06
CA PHE A 206 7.53 -10.72 12.17
C PHE A 206 6.75 -10.71 10.84
N ILE A 207 6.72 -9.58 10.14
CA ILE A 207 6.03 -9.45 8.84
C ILE A 207 6.61 -10.43 7.82
N ARG A 208 7.93 -10.68 7.86
CA ARG A 208 8.64 -11.60 6.96
C ARG A 208 8.61 -13.06 7.42
N THR A 209 8.04 -13.36 8.57
CA THR A 209 8.01 -14.75 9.10
C THR A 209 7.07 -15.65 8.30
N PHE A 210 6.06 -15.06 7.65
CA PHE A 210 5.09 -15.78 6.85
C PHE A 210 5.17 -15.33 5.40
N SER A 211 5.17 -16.31 4.51
CA SER A 211 5.30 -16.14 3.07
C SER A 211 4.08 -16.68 2.32
N ALA A 212 4.03 -16.44 1.02
CA ALA A 212 2.98 -16.96 0.16
C ALA A 212 2.91 -18.49 0.19
N GLU A 213 4.05 -19.19 0.23
CA GLU A 213 4.09 -20.67 0.27
C GLU A 213 3.49 -21.26 1.54
N ASP A 214 3.56 -20.56 2.68
CA ASP A 214 2.96 -21.03 3.95
C ASP A 214 1.43 -21.06 3.91
N VAL A 215 0.83 -20.34 2.98
CA VAL A 215 -0.63 -20.18 2.85
C VAL A 215 -1.17 -20.89 1.61
N ALA A 216 -0.33 -21.07 0.58
CA ALA A 216 -0.74 -21.64 -0.69
C ALA A 216 -1.24 -23.08 -0.54
N GLU A 217 -2.35 -23.39 -1.23
CA GLU A 217 -2.79 -24.77 -1.45
C GLU A 217 -2.12 -25.34 -2.71
N PRO A 218 -1.82 -26.62 -2.76
CA PRO A 218 -1.30 -27.25 -3.96
C PRO A 218 -2.27 -27.06 -5.14
N LEU A 219 -1.81 -26.46 -6.23
CA LEU A 219 -2.60 -26.27 -7.43
C LEU A 219 -2.78 -27.61 -8.14
N ARG A 220 -4.00 -28.17 -8.04
CA ARG A 220 -4.39 -29.37 -8.83
C ARG A 220 -4.32 -29.04 -10.31
N SER A 221 -3.90 -30.00 -11.14
CA SER A 221 -3.75 -29.73 -12.57
C SER A 221 -4.25 -30.87 -13.44
N PHE A 222 -4.67 -30.52 -14.66
CA PHE A 222 -5.14 -31.42 -15.69
C PHE A 222 -4.40 -31.16 -17.00
N ASP A 223 -4.39 -32.15 -17.90
CA ASP A 223 -3.78 -31.99 -19.21
C ASP A 223 -4.73 -31.22 -20.15
N HIS A 224 -4.17 -30.40 -21.02
CA HIS A 224 -4.91 -29.47 -21.88
C HIS A 224 -5.87 -30.17 -22.85
N GLU A 225 -5.62 -31.42 -23.23
CA GLU A 225 -6.44 -32.21 -24.13
C GLU A 225 -7.69 -32.81 -23.45
N ARG A 226 -7.77 -32.82 -22.11
CA ARG A 226 -8.90 -33.35 -21.39
C ARG A 226 -10.20 -32.61 -21.70
N ARG A 227 -11.32 -33.36 -21.72
CA ARG A 227 -12.64 -32.76 -21.91
C ARG A 227 -13.02 -31.90 -20.72
N ALA A 228 -13.42 -30.66 -21.01
CA ALA A 228 -13.78 -29.65 -20.01
C ALA A 228 -14.93 -30.13 -19.10
N GLU A 229 -15.93 -30.82 -19.66
CA GLU A 229 -17.07 -31.34 -18.89
C GLU A 229 -16.61 -32.33 -17.81
N GLN A 230 -15.72 -33.27 -18.17
CA GLN A 230 -15.21 -34.28 -17.24
C GLN A 230 -14.38 -33.67 -16.13
N VAL A 231 -13.57 -32.69 -16.49
CA VAL A 231 -12.78 -31.95 -15.50
C VAL A 231 -13.67 -31.11 -14.60
N GLY A 232 -14.75 -30.51 -15.14
CA GLY A 232 -15.74 -29.81 -14.36
C GLY A 232 -16.48 -30.69 -13.33
N GLU A 233 -16.77 -31.94 -13.66
CA GLU A 233 -17.30 -32.89 -12.69
C GLU A 233 -16.31 -33.18 -11.57
N ILE A 234 -15.05 -33.47 -11.92
CA ILE A 234 -13.99 -33.73 -10.92
C ILE A 234 -13.78 -32.52 -10.04
N MET A 235 -13.73 -31.30 -10.61
CA MET A 235 -13.53 -30.07 -9.82
C MET A 235 -14.70 -29.84 -8.85
N ARG A 236 -15.95 -30.09 -9.28
CA ARG A 236 -17.13 -29.98 -8.39
C ARG A 236 -17.08 -31.01 -7.27
N ASP A 237 -16.76 -32.26 -7.58
CA ASP A 237 -16.68 -33.34 -6.58
C ASP A 237 -15.57 -33.07 -5.54
N LEU A 238 -14.47 -32.42 -5.95
CA LEU A 238 -13.36 -32.03 -5.08
C LEU A 238 -13.53 -30.65 -4.46
N GLY A 239 -14.56 -29.89 -4.79
CA GLY A 239 -14.79 -28.52 -4.30
C GLY A 239 -13.72 -27.52 -4.81
N LEU A 240 -13.13 -27.76 -5.98
CA LEU A 240 -12.08 -26.92 -6.54
C LEU A 240 -12.69 -25.77 -7.34
N GLY A 241 -12.39 -24.52 -6.96
CA GLY A 241 -12.76 -23.33 -7.73
C GLY A 241 -11.84 -23.07 -8.94
N VAL A 242 -10.57 -23.54 -8.88
CA VAL A 242 -9.55 -23.33 -9.90
C VAL A 242 -8.64 -24.55 -10.01
N ALA A 243 -8.12 -24.80 -11.21
CA ALA A 243 -7.11 -25.84 -11.46
C ALA A 243 -6.11 -25.37 -12.53
N GLY A 244 -4.90 -25.87 -12.47
CA GLY A 244 -3.86 -25.63 -13.46
C GLY A 244 -4.07 -26.48 -14.71
N ILE A 245 -3.60 -26.02 -15.86
CA ILE A 245 -3.56 -26.73 -17.11
C ILE A 245 -2.14 -26.93 -17.56
N ARG A 246 -1.79 -28.20 -17.80
CA ARG A 246 -0.48 -28.59 -18.31
C ARG A 246 -0.52 -28.80 -19.81
N GLN A 247 0.49 -28.29 -20.46
CA GLN A 247 0.78 -28.60 -21.85
C GLN A 247 2.21 -29.16 -21.90
N ASP A 248 2.39 -30.32 -22.50
CA ASP A 248 3.69 -31.02 -22.56
C ASP A 248 4.39 -31.16 -21.20
N GLY A 249 3.60 -31.42 -20.15
CA GLY A 249 4.10 -31.57 -18.78
C GLY A 249 4.35 -30.26 -18.03
N VAL A 250 4.28 -29.11 -18.70
CA VAL A 250 4.53 -27.78 -18.11
C VAL A 250 3.20 -27.11 -17.76
N MET A 251 3.15 -26.50 -16.57
CA MET A 251 2.01 -25.69 -16.15
C MET A 251 2.02 -24.35 -16.89
N THR A 252 1.10 -24.16 -17.82
CA THR A 252 1.09 -22.97 -18.71
C THR A 252 -0.14 -22.11 -18.56
N HIS A 253 -1.24 -22.67 -18.08
CA HIS A 253 -2.54 -22.01 -17.98
C HIS A 253 -3.30 -22.49 -16.73
N TYR A 254 -4.42 -21.84 -16.45
CA TYR A 254 -5.38 -22.29 -15.44
C TYR A 254 -6.81 -22.23 -15.98
N ILE A 255 -7.72 -22.96 -15.34
CA ILE A 255 -9.16 -22.91 -15.60
C ILE A 255 -9.91 -22.66 -14.30
N ARG A 256 -11.04 -21.99 -14.39
CA ARG A 256 -11.98 -21.83 -13.27
C ARG A 256 -13.15 -22.80 -13.45
N ALA A 257 -13.71 -23.26 -12.35
CA ALA A 257 -14.84 -24.19 -12.39
C ALA A 257 -16.03 -23.65 -13.22
N ASP A 258 -16.26 -22.32 -13.17
CA ASP A 258 -17.36 -21.66 -13.87
C ASP A 258 -17.15 -21.56 -15.39
N ASP A 259 -15.91 -21.73 -15.90
CA ASP A 259 -15.59 -21.61 -17.31
C ASP A 259 -15.72 -22.94 -18.09
N LEU A 260 -15.98 -24.06 -17.40
CA LEU A 260 -15.96 -25.41 -17.93
C LEU A 260 -17.32 -25.79 -18.55
N VAL A 261 -17.60 -25.33 -19.76
CA VAL A 261 -18.89 -25.51 -20.43
C VAL A 261 -18.84 -26.59 -21.52
N SER A 262 -17.87 -26.59 -22.43
CA SER A 262 -17.73 -27.58 -23.52
C SER A 262 -16.32 -27.49 -24.14
N GLY A 263 -15.94 -28.54 -24.89
CA GLY A 263 -14.63 -28.60 -25.55
C GLY A 263 -13.53 -29.27 -24.72
N ASN A 264 -12.28 -28.99 -25.01
CA ASN A 264 -11.14 -29.42 -24.19
C ASN A 264 -10.70 -28.32 -23.23
N CYS A 265 -9.97 -28.69 -22.19
CA CYS A 265 -9.50 -27.74 -21.19
C CYS A 265 -8.64 -26.62 -21.78
N GLY A 266 -7.82 -26.90 -22.78
CA GLY A 266 -6.98 -25.90 -23.42
C GLY A 266 -7.76 -24.81 -24.16
N SER A 267 -8.99 -25.10 -24.64
CA SER A 267 -9.81 -24.12 -25.35
C SER A 267 -10.47 -23.09 -24.43
N VAL A 268 -10.62 -23.39 -23.14
CA VAL A 268 -11.24 -22.52 -22.14
C VAL A 268 -10.23 -22.02 -21.07
N ALA A 269 -8.96 -22.37 -21.24
CA ALA A 269 -7.93 -22.06 -20.27
C ALA A 269 -7.47 -20.59 -20.36
N HIS A 270 -7.17 -20.03 -19.21
CA HIS A 270 -6.62 -18.70 -19.04
C HIS A 270 -5.10 -18.76 -18.86
N ARG A 271 -4.38 -17.81 -19.44
CA ARG A 271 -2.95 -17.64 -19.16
C ARG A 271 -2.76 -17.06 -17.77
N PHE A 272 -1.70 -17.49 -17.09
CA PHE A 272 -1.25 -16.80 -15.89
C PHE A 272 -0.81 -15.37 -16.27
N LYS A 273 -1.32 -14.40 -15.52
CA LYS A 273 -0.88 -13.01 -15.63
C LYS A 273 0.26 -12.79 -14.63
N GLN A 274 1.27 -12.02 -15.00
CA GLN A 274 2.42 -11.80 -14.15
C GLN A 274 2.03 -11.18 -12.79
N GLY A 275 1.14 -10.18 -12.76
CA GLY A 275 0.60 -9.62 -11.53
C GLY A 275 -0.32 -10.55 -10.71
N GLN A 276 -0.49 -11.78 -11.15
CA GLN A 276 -1.28 -12.81 -10.49
C GLN A 276 -0.41 -13.96 -9.93
N VAL A 277 0.89 -13.95 -10.25
CA VAL A 277 1.85 -14.98 -9.88
C VAL A 277 2.89 -14.34 -8.95
N LEU A 278 3.11 -14.96 -7.81
CA LEU A 278 4.11 -14.56 -6.82
C LEU A 278 5.11 -15.69 -6.60
N GLU A 279 6.33 -15.32 -6.21
CA GLU A 279 7.31 -16.29 -5.71
C GLU A 279 6.89 -16.84 -4.34
N GLY A 280 7.32 -18.04 -4.00
CA GLY A 280 6.94 -18.69 -2.74
C GLY A 280 7.30 -17.88 -1.49
N ASP A 281 8.40 -17.14 -1.53
CA ASP A 281 8.91 -16.30 -0.45
C ASP A 281 8.29 -14.88 -0.42
N SER A 282 7.37 -14.56 -1.34
CA SER A 282 6.66 -13.27 -1.35
C SER A 282 5.88 -13.05 -0.06
N SER A 283 5.75 -11.79 0.34
CA SER A 283 5.07 -11.42 1.60
C SER A 283 3.57 -11.69 1.56
N LEU A 284 2.94 -11.83 2.73
CA LEU A 284 1.47 -11.88 2.80
C LEU A 284 0.81 -10.56 2.39
N SER A 285 1.51 -9.43 2.50
CA SER A 285 1.03 -8.15 1.95
C SER A 285 0.89 -8.22 0.43
N ASP A 286 1.88 -8.80 -0.28
CA ASP A 286 1.83 -8.98 -1.73
C ASP A 286 0.66 -9.89 -2.12
N VAL A 287 0.45 -10.99 -1.38
CA VAL A 287 -0.71 -11.87 -1.59
C VAL A 287 -2.02 -11.11 -1.49
N ILE A 288 -2.18 -10.28 -0.45
CA ILE A 288 -3.40 -9.48 -0.27
C ILE A 288 -3.57 -8.49 -1.42
N HIS A 289 -2.49 -7.83 -1.87
CA HIS A 289 -2.53 -6.92 -3.01
C HIS A 289 -2.99 -7.63 -4.29
N VAL A 290 -2.46 -8.80 -4.59
CA VAL A 290 -2.92 -9.61 -5.74
C VAL A 290 -4.41 -9.94 -5.61
N LEU A 291 -4.87 -10.37 -4.42
CA LEU A 291 -6.26 -10.75 -4.19
C LEU A 291 -7.23 -9.56 -4.14
N THR A 292 -6.77 -8.31 -4.08
CA THR A 292 -7.64 -7.15 -4.28
C THR A 292 -8.13 -7.04 -5.73
N ARG A 293 -7.32 -7.50 -6.67
CA ARG A 293 -7.58 -7.41 -8.10
C ARG A 293 -8.04 -8.73 -8.73
N HIS A 294 -7.50 -9.85 -8.26
CA HIS A 294 -7.74 -11.19 -8.78
C HIS A 294 -8.45 -12.05 -7.75
N ASP A 295 -9.22 -13.03 -8.22
CA ASP A 295 -9.87 -13.99 -7.35
C ASP A 295 -8.88 -15.03 -6.79
N TYR A 296 -7.77 -15.24 -7.52
CA TYR A 296 -6.72 -16.18 -7.17
C TYR A 296 -5.34 -15.53 -7.36
N CYS A 297 -4.43 -15.84 -6.42
CA CYS A 297 -3.00 -15.61 -6.51
C CYS A 297 -2.32 -16.97 -6.73
N PHE A 298 -1.46 -17.08 -7.73
CA PHE A 298 -0.69 -18.29 -8.01
C PHE A 298 0.71 -18.16 -7.43
N VAL A 299 1.25 -19.27 -6.93
CA VAL A 299 2.54 -19.27 -6.25
C VAL A 299 3.51 -20.20 -6.97
N THR A 300 4.70 -19.69 -7.28
CA THR A 300 5.76 -20.47 -7.89
C THR A 300 6.59 -21.17 -6.80
N VAL A 301 6.95 -22.41 -7.10
CA VAL A 301 7.89 -23.21 -6.33
C VAL A 301 8.89 -23.80 -7.31
N LEU A 302 10.18 -23.61 -7.07
CA LEU A 302 11.26 -24.06 -7.97
C LEU A 302 11.08 -23.61 -9.43
N GLY A 303 10.59 -22.39 -9.63
CA GLY A 303 10.45 -21.75 -10.94
C GLY A 303 9.21 -22.18 -11.74
N GLY A 304 8.31 -22.98 -11.17
CA GLY A 304 7.04 -23.38 -11.78
C GLY A 304 5.84 -23.06 -10.90
N VAL A 305 4.70 -22.72 -11.51
CA VAL A 305 3.45 -22.49 -10.75
C VAL A 305 3.02 -23.82 -10.13
N ALA A 306 2.95 -23.89 -8.81
CA ALA A 306 2.61 -25.10 -8.06
C ALA A 306 1.56 -24.86 -6.97
N GLY A 307 1.38 -23.61 -6.52
CA GLY A 307 0.45 -23.24 -5.48
C GLY A 307 -0.63 -22.28 -5.95
N VAL A 308 -1.72 -22.20 -5.20
CA VAL A 308 -2.80 -21.22 -5.39
C VAL A 308 -3.30 -20.73 -4.04
N ILE A 309 -3.62 -19.45 -3.97
CA ILE A 309 -4.23 -18.80 -2.82
C ILE A 309 -5.49 -18.07 -3.32
N GLY A 310 -6.64 -18.38 -2.73
CA GLY A 310 -7.88 -17.64 -2.93
C GLY A 310 -8.18 -16.72 -1.76
N ARG A 311 -9.18 -15.84 -1.90
CA ARG A 311 -9.59 -14.96 -0.78
C ARG A 311 -9.97 -15.71 0.48
N GLN A 312 -10.52 -16.92 0.35
CA GLN A 312 -10.89 -17.75 1.50
C GLN A 312 -9.69 -18.20 2.34
N ASP A 313 -8.51 -18.30 1.71
CA ASP A 313 -7.28 -18.69 2.41
C ASP A 313 -6.78 -17.61 3.38
N ILE A 314 -7.25 -16.37 3.25
CA ILE A 314 -7.00 -15.29 4.22
C ILE A 314 -7.64 -15.60 5.59
N GLN A 315 -8.62 -16.52 5.64
CA GLN A 315 -9.17 -17.04 6.90
C GLN A 315 -8.28 -18.08 7.59
N LYS A 316 -7.25 -18.57 6.92
CA LYS A 316 -6.35 -19.58 7.50
C LYS A 316 -5.71 -19.06 8.81
N PRO A 317 -5.49 -19.95 9.77
CA PRO A 317 -4.92 -19.57 11.07
C PRO A 317 -3.61 -18.79 10.96
N MET A 318 -2.75 -19.13 10.00
CA MET A 318 -1.46 -18.45 9.75
C MET A 318 -1.67 -16.97 9.41
N VAL A 319 -2.57 -16.67 8.47
CA VAL A 319 -2.86 -15.29 8.06
C VAL A 319 -3.55 -14.52 9.19
N ARG A 320 -4.50 -15.16 9.87
CA ARG A 320 -5.16 -14.55 11.04
C ARG A 320 -4.16 -14.22 12.15
N MET A 321 -3.21 -15.10 12.39
CA MET A 321 -2.14 -14.90 13.38
C MET A 321 -1.20 -13.78 12.97
N TRP A 322 -0.86 -13.68 11.68
CA TRP A 322 -0.09 -12.58 11.12
C TRP A 322 -0.80 -11.24 11.27
N LEU A 323 -2.08 -11.15 10.91
CA LEU A 323 -2.89 -9.95 11.08
C LEU A 323 -3.00 -9.55 12.56
N PHE A 324 -3.25 -10.52 13.45
CA PHE A 324 -3.35 -10.27 14.89
C PHE A 324 -2.01 -9.80 15.49
N GLY A 325 -0.91 -10.37 15.04
CA GLY A 325 0.43 -9.94 15.42
C GLY A 325 0.71 -8.49 15.08
N ILE A 326 0.36 -8.06 13.86
CA ILE A 326 0.50 -6.66 13.44
C ILE A 326 -0.31 -5.72 14.34
N VAL A 327 -1.55 -6.07 14.65
CA VAL A 327 -2.38 -5.31 15.60
C VAL A 327 -1.71 -5.23 16.96
N THR A 328 -1.14 -6.33 17.44
CA THR A 328 -0.45 -6.40 18.74
C THR A 328 0.82 -5.52 18.74
N PHE A 329 1.65 -5.59 17.70
CA PHE A 329 2.83 -4.73 17.61
C PHE A 329 2.45 -3.24 17.55
N THR A 330 1.38 -2.91 16.83
CA THR A 330 0.84 -1.54 16.80
C THR A 330 0.40 -1.09 18.20
N GLU A 331 -0.26 -1.97 18.97
CA GLU A 331 -0.68 -1.65 20.34
C GLU A 331 0.51 -1.43 21.29
N ILE A 332 1.57 -2.22 21.15
CA ILE A 332 2.82 -2.08 21.91
C ILE A 332 3.49 -0.74 21.57
N ASP A 333 3.64 -0.41 20.28
CA ASP A 333 4.24 0.85 19.85
C ASP A 333 3.47 2.06 20.39
N LEU A 334 2.13 2.05 20.30
CA LEU A 334 1.30 3.11 20.89
C LEU A 334 1.50 3.22 22.41
N THR A 335 1.60 2.10 23.12
CA THR A 335 1.82 2.09 24.58
C THR A 335 3.17 2.72 24.93
N ASP A 336 4.23 2.37 24.20
CA ASP A 336 5.56 2.90 24.45
C ASP A 336 5.66 4.38 24.12
N ARG A 337 5.01 4.84 23.06
CA ARG A 337 4.90 6.28 22.73
C ARG A 337 4.17 7.07 23.82
N ILE A 338 3.08 6.52 24.37
CA ILE A 338 2.35 7.16 25.49
C ILE A 338 3.25 7.26 26.74
N ARG A 339 3.93 6.17 27.10
CA ARG A 339 4.85 6.18 28.25
C ARG A 339 5.98 7.18 28.09
N ALA A 340 6.54 7.25 26.89
CA ALA A 340 7.62 8.18 26.60
C ALA A 340 7.19 9.64 26.70
N ARG A 341 6.00 9.96 26.17
CA ARG A 341 5.52 11.34 26.11
C ARG A 341 4.93 11.82 27.45
N TRP A 342 4.35 10.93 28.23
CA TRP A 342 3.72 11.24 29.51
C TRP A 342 4.21 10.30 30.62
N PRO A 343 5.47 10.41 31.04
CA PRO A 343 6.04 9.51 32.05
C PRO A 343 5.30 9.57 33.40
N GLU A 344 4.70 10.71 33.72
CA GLU A 344 3.95 10.93 34.96
C GLU A 344 2.43 10.69 34.84
N GLY A 345 1.96 10.08 33.73
CA GLY A 345 0.55 9.72 33.58
C GLY A 345 -0.40 10.84 33.12
N GLY A 346 0.11 11.97 32.63
CA GLY A 346 -0.68 13.12 32.16
C GLY A 346 -1.62 12.82 30.98
N TRP A 347 -1.48 11.67 30.32
CA TRP A 347 -2.34 11.21 29.24
C TRP A 347 -3.80 10.95 29.67
N SER A 348 -4.06 10.74 30.96
CA SER A 348 -5.40 10.43 31.49
C SER A 348 -6.41 11.54 31.20
N GLY A 349 -5.97 12.80 31.18
CA GLY A 349 -6.78 13.96 30.81
C GLY A 349 -7.26 14.01 29.35
N LEU A 350 -6.67 13.19 28.48
CA LEU A 350 -7.04 13.09 27.05
C LEU A 350 -8.17 12.07 26.79
N LEU A 351 -8.56 11.32 27.81
CA LEU A 351 -9.67 10.37 27.75
C LEU A 351 -10.97 10.99 28.24
N THR A 352 -12.09 10.47 27.73
CA THR A 352 -13.39 10.80 28.32
C THR A 352 -13.53 10.17 29.71
N PRO A 353 -14.27 10.82 30.65
CA PRO A 353 -14.44 10.27 32.01
C PRO A 353 -14.93 8.82 32.05
N GLY A 354 -15.85 8.44 31.14
CA GLY A 354 -16.38 7.08 31.08
C GLY A 354 -15.35 6.04 30.61
N ARG A 355 -14.40 6.40 29.75
CA ARG A 355 -13.31 5.51 29.30
C ARG A 355 -12.26 5.34 30.40
N LEU A 356 -11.91 6.44 31.04
CA LEU A 356 -10.98 6.41 32.18
C LEU A 356 -11.53 5.57 33.32
N ALA A 357 -12.82 5.74 33.66
CA ALA A 357 -13.48 4.95 34.70
C ALA A 357 -13.47 3.44 34.39
N LYS A 358 -13.66 3.03 33.13
CA LYS A 358 -13.57 1.62 32.72
C LYS A 358 -12.15 1.05 32.92
N ALA A 359 -11.13 1.82 32.53
CA ALA A 359 -9.74 1.41 32.73
C ALA A 359 -9.39 1.29 34.24
N GLN A 360 -9.82 2.25 35.04
CA GLN A 360 -9.65 2.23 36.50
C GLN A 360 -10.34 1.04 37.14
N ALA A 361 -11.57 0.70 36.72
CA ALA A 361 -12.29 -0.47 37.23
C ALA A 361 -11.53 -1.77 36.92
N LEU A 362 -11.02 -1.92 35.67
CA LEU A 362 -10.23 -3.09 35.30
C LEU A 362 -8.90 -3.15 36.06
N HIS A 363 -8.25 -2.01 36.22
CA HIS A 363 -7.01 -1.91 37.02
C HIS A 363 -7.24 -2.37 38.48
N GLN A 364 -8.33 -1.91 39.09
CA GLN A 364 -8.70 -2.30 40.43
C GLN A 364 -9.06 -3.78 40.53
N GLU A 365 -9.79 -4.33 39.56
CA GLU A 365 -10.10 -5.76 39.48
C GLU A 365 -8.82 -6.62 39.38
N ARG A 366 -7.85 -6.22 38.56
CA ARG A 366 -6.56 -6.92 38.47
C ARG A 366 -5.75 -6.82 39.75
N ALA A 367 -5.76 -5.68 40.40
CA ALA A 367 -5.10 -5.50 41.70
C ALA A 367 -5.69 -6.42 42.77
N THR A 368 -7.02 -6.60 42.85
CA THR A 368 -7.66 -7.52 43.76
C THR A 368 -7.33 -8.99 43.50
N ARG A 369 -6.96 -9.32 42.24
CA ARG A 369 -6.52 -10.67 41.85
C ARG A 369 -5.01 -10.89 41.98
N ASN A 370 -4.30 -9.97 42.60
CA ASN A 370 -2.83 -10.01 42.77
C ASN A 370 -2.08 -10.00 41.41
N GLN A 371 -2.63 -9.31 40.40
CA GLN A 371 -2.07 -9.12 39.07
C GLN A 371 -1.75 -7.63 38.86
N PRO A 372 -0.68 -7.10 39.49
CA PRO A 372 -0.35 -5.69 39.37
C PRO A 372 -0.01 -5.35 37.91
N CYS A 373 -0.62 -4.30 37.41
CA CYS A 373 -0.34 -3.76 36.08
C CYS A 373 -0.42 -2.23 36.11
N ASP A 374 0.15 -1.58 35.12
CA ASP A 374 -0.02 -0.13 34.94
C ASP A 374 -1.46 0.17 34.49
N LEU A 375 -2.00 1.33 34.88
CA LEU A 375 -3.30 1.79 34.39
C LEU A 375 -3.34 1.90 32.86
N LEU A 376 -2.24 2.26 32.22
CA LEU A 376 -2.09 2.30 30.76
C LEU A 376 -2.30 0.93 30.11
N ASP A 377 -1.90 -0.16 30.79
CA ASP A 377 -2.09 -1.54 30.30
C ASP A 377 -3.55 -2.01 30.41
N CYS A 378 -4.39 -1.25 31.10
CA CYS A 378 -5.84 -1.48 31.21
C CYS A 378 -6.63 -0.74 30.10
N LEU A 379 -5.99 0.08 29.26
CA LEU A 379 -6.62 0.77 28.15
C LEU A 379 -6.82 -0.17 26.95
N GLN A 380 -7.90 0.05 26.21
CA GLN A 380 -8.11 -0.60 24.93
C GLN A 380 -7.22 0.04 23.84
N LEU A 381 -6.92 -0.72 22.78
CA LEU A 381 -6.19 -0.22 21.60
C LEU A 381 -6.72 1.13 21.10
N SER A 382 -8.05 1.25 21.00
CA SER A 382 -8.69 2.48 20.52
C SER A 382 -8.50 3.67 21.47
N ASP A 383 -8.32 3.42 22.77
CA ASP A 383 -8.03 4.48 23.74
C ASP A 383 -6.59 4.97 23.60
N LYS A 384 -5.64 4.03 23.54
CA LYS A 384 -4.22 4.32 23.30
C LYS A 384 -4.01 5.09 21.99
N ALA A 385 -4.61 4.62 20.91
CA ALA A 385 -4.54 5.29 19.62
C ALA A 385 -5.14 6.70 19.67
N ARG A 386 -6.26 6.92 20.37
CA ARG A 386 -6.87 8.26 20.54
C ARG A 386 -5.97 9.22 21.30
N ILE A 387 -5.30 8.75 22.35
CA ILE A 387 -4.36 9.57 23.11
C ILE A 387 -3.27 10.09 22.15
N ILE A 388 -2.62 9.21 21.42
CA ILE A 388 -1.54 9.56 20.50
C ILE A 388 -2.02 10.53 19.40
N VAL A 389 -3.12 10.22 18.70
CA VAL A 389 -3.57 11.05 17.58
C VAL A 389 -4.16 12.41 18.02
N THR A 390 -4.43 12.61 19.32
CA THR A 390 -4.85 13.91 19.84
C THR A 390 -3.70 14.92 19.78
N VAL A 391 -2.47 14.44 19.91
CA VAL A 391 -1.28 15.27 19.72
C VAL A 391 -0.98 15.37 18.23
N GLU A 392 -0.89 16.58 17.72
CA GLU A 392 -0.73 16.83 16.28
C GLU A 392 0.56 16.22 15.73
N GLU A 393 1.67 16.41 16.43
CA GLU A 393 2.99 15.88 16.05
C GLU A 393 2.98 14.35 15.93
N ASP A 394 2.44 13.66 16.94
CA ASP A 394 2.35 12.20 16.95
C ASP A 394 1.37 11.69 15.88
N ARG A 395 0.26 12.40 15.68
CA ARG A 395 -0.69 12.10 14.62
C ARG A 395 -0.06 12.17 13.24
N LEU A 396 0.73 13.23 12.99
CA LEU A 396 1.46 13.43 11.73
C LEU A 396 2.57 12.39 11.56
N ALA A 397 3.31 12.07 12.63
CA ALA A 397 4.34 11.02 12.60
C ALA A 397 3.77 9.64 12.26
N LEU A 398 2.49 9.36 12.62
CA LEU A 398 1.76 8.15 12.22
C LEU A 398 1.14 8.27 10.82
N GLY A 399 1.40 9.33 10.07
CA GLY A 399 0.86 9.55 8.73
C GLY A 399 -0.60 10.01 8.70
N PHE A 400 -1.16 10.49 9.83
CA PHE A 400 -2.54 10.99 9.89
C PHE A 400 -2.58 12.50 9.95
N GLU A 401 -2.94 13.15 8.87
CA GLU A 401 -3.05 14.59 8.80
C GLU A 401 -4.28 15.14 9.48
N THR A 402 -5.39 14.43 9.40
CA THR A 402 -6.64 14.85 10.01
C THR A 402 -7.06 13.91 11.13
N MET A 403 -7.64 14.48 12.17
CA MET A 403 -8.28 13.71 13.24
C MET A 403 -9.38 12.77 12.71
N GLY A 404 -10.07 13.17 11.64
CA GLY A 404 -11.11 12.35 11.00
C GLY A 404 -10.54 11.09 10.37
N ALA A 405 -9.40 11.19 9.65
CA ALA A 405 -8.70 10.04 9.06
C ALA A 405 -8.19 9.09 10.17
N ALA A 406 -7.55 9.64 11.20
CA ALA A 406 -7.08 8.85 12.32
C ALA A 406 -8.21 8.07 13.02
N LYS A 407 -9.32 8.73 13.35
CA LYS A 407 -10.48 8.09 14.00
C LYS A 407 -11.07 6.95 13.17
N ARG A 408 -11.10 7.08 11.84
CA ARG A 408 -11.60 6.03 10.95
C ARG A 408 -10.71 4.81 11.00
N VAL A 409 -9.39 5.00 10.82
CA VAL A 409 -8.42 3.90 10.87
C VAL A 409 -8.41 3.21 12.23
N ILE A 410 -8.48 3.97 13.33
CA ILE A 410 -8.58 3.39 14.67
C ILE A 410 -9.82 2.49 14.79
N LYS A 411 -10.98 2.93 14.27
CA LYS A 411 -12.19 2.13 14.28
C LYS A 411 -12.06 0.86 13.43
N GLU A 412 -11.40 0.94 12.29
CA GLU A 412 -11.11 -0.20 11.41
C GLU A 412 -10.20 -1.22 12.10
N PHE A 413 -9.12 -0.77 12.73
CA PHE A 413 -8.23 -1.63 13.51
C PHE A 413 -8.95 -2.31 14.69
N GLU A 414 -9.81 -1.57 15.38
CA GLU A 414 -10.61 -2.13 16.49
C GLU A 414 -11.60 -3.19 15.97
N SER A 415 -12.27 -2.96 14.85
CA SER A 415 -13.14 -3.94 14.19
C SER A 415 -12.38 -5.21 13.83
N LEU A 416 -11.28 -5.07 13.09
CA LEU A 416 -10.47 -6.20 12.66
C LEU A 416 -9.93 -7.00 13.86
N ARG A 417 -9.39 -6.30 14.88
CA ARG A 417 -8.90 -6.95 16.11
C ARG A 417 -10.00 -7.77 16.79
N ASN A 418 -11.21 -7.24 16.87
CA ASN A 418 -12.33 -7.94 17.49
C ASN A 418 -12.75 -9.17 16.66
N ASN A 419 -12.84 -9.04 15.34
CA ASN A 419 -13.18 -10.15 14.46
C ASN A 419 -12.11 -11.25 14.44
N LEU A 420 -10.84 -10.87 14.55
CA LEU A 420 -9.73 -11.83 14.70
C LEU A 420 -9.81 -12.57 16.03
N ALA A 421 -10.07 -11.86 17.14
CA ALA A 421 -10.16 -12.44 18.48
C ALA A 421 -11.36 -13.40 18.65
N HIS A 422 -12.46 -13.16 17.93
CA HIS A 422 -13.69 -13.95 18.02
C HIS A 422 -13.86 -14.95 16.89
N ALA A 423 -12.81 -15.21 16.08
CA ALA A 423 -12.81 -16.14 14.95
C ALA A 423 -13.92 -15.86 13.91
N GLN A 424 -14.37 -14.60 13.80
CA GLN A 424 -15.39 -14.17 12.82
C GLN A 424 -14.84 -14.13 11.41
N ASP A 425 -15.74 -14.11 10.41
CA ASP A 425 -15.36 -14.01 9.00
C ASP A 425 -14.81 -12.60 8.70
N ILE A 426 -13.49 -12.52 8.50
CA ILE A 426 -12.79 -11.25 8.21
C ILE A 426 -12.89 -10.86 6.73
N ILE A 427 -13.16 -11.81 5.82
CA ILE A 427 -13.25 -11.53 4.39
C ILE A 427 -14.54 -10.79 4.09
N ARG A 428 -15.63 -11.27 4.64
CA ARG A 428 -16.96 -10.72 4.40
C ARG A 428 -17.13 -9.29 4.92
N TYR A 429 -16.51 -9.00 6.07
CA TYR A 429 -16.76 -7.74 6.78
C TYR A 429 -15.58 -6.77 6.74
N ASP A 430 -14.36 -7.28 6.65
CA ASP A 430 -13.14 -6.48 6.85
C ASP A 430 -12.20 -6.48 5.62
N TRP A 431 -12.60 -7.06 4.47
CA TRP A 431 -11.72 -7.14 3.31
C TRP A 431 -11.13 -5.79 2.88
N PRO A 432 -11.91 -4.69 2.75
CA PRO A 432 -11.34 -3.39 2.42
C PRO A 432 -10.35 -2.87 3.48
N GLN A 433 -10.59 -3.20 4.75
CA GLN A 433 -9.70 -2.84 5.85
C GLN A 433 -8.40 -3.63 5.80
N ILE A 434 -8.47 -4.93 5.49
CA ILE A 434 -7.30 -5.81 5.35
C ILE A 434 -6.43 -5.31 4.19
N ALA A 435 -7.01 -4.97 3.04
CA ALA A 435 -6.30 -4.43 1.89
C ALA A 435 -5.57 -3.11 2.22
N ARG A 436 -6.26 -2.15 2.87
CA ARG A 436 -5.64 -0.90 3.32
C ARG A 436 -4.56 -1.11 4.38
N MET A 437 -4.74 -2.10 5.25
CA MET A 437 -3.75 -2.43 6.27
C MET A 437 -2.50 -3.04 5.65
N ALA A 438 -2.63 -3.94 4.67
CA ALA A 438 -1.49 -4.49 3.94
C ALA A 438 -0.66 -3.36 3.28
N GLN A 439 -1.32 -2.41 2.61
CA GLN A 439 -0.66 -1.24 2.05
C GLN A 439 0.06 -0.39 3.12
N ARG A 440 -0.57 -0.15 4.28
CA ARG A 440 0.06 0.60 5.38
C ARG A 440 1.23 -0.14 6.02
N ILE A 441 1.18 -1.47 6.10
CA ILE A 441 2.31 -2.27 6.56
C ILE A 441 3.52 -2.01 5.68
N ASP A 442 3.33 -2.03 4.36
CA ASP A 442 4.40 -1.75 3.41
C ASP A 442 4.93 -0.32 3.56
N GLU A 443 4.05 0.67 3.78
CA GLU A 443 4.46 2.05 4.07
C GLU A 443 5.28 2.13 5.38
N ILE A 444 4.87 1.46 6.44
CA ILE A 444 5.58 1.41 7.73
C ILE A 444 6.93 0.70 7.55
N VAL A 445 6.94 -0.45 6.87
CA VAL A 445 8.19 -1.19 6.58
C VAL A 445 9.15 -0.38 5.72
N ARG A 446 8.62 0.41 4.77
CA ARG A 446 9.43 1.32 3.94
C ARG A 446 9.95 2.53 4.72
N ALA A 447 9.26 2.94 5.78
CA ALA A 447 9.63 4.12 6.60
C ALA A 447 10.64 3.79 7.72
N LEU A 448 10.74 2.51 8.12
CA LEU A 448 11.68 1.99 9.11
C LEU A 448 13.00 1.59 8.47
#